data_64cd55f1c0bf7bc05af664fa00bda023
#
_entry.id   64cd55f1c0bf7bc05af664fa00bda023
#
_cell.length_a   1.000
_cell.length_b   1.000
_cell.length_c   1.000
_cell.angle_alpha   90.00
_cell.angle_beta   90.00
_cell.angle_gamma   90.00
#
_symmetry.space_group_name_H-M   'P 1'
#
loop_
_entity.id
_entity.type
_entity.pdbx_description
1 polymer ?
#
loop_
_entity_poly.entity_id
_entity_poly.type
_entity_poly.pdbx_seq_one_letter_code
_entity_poly.pdbx_strand_id
1 'polypeptide(L)'
;MENPLGLNMFEFKNEDEKDFLIQEAINMLYSLYDPGHTGIVGPRLEHIFRNCALLLMSDPNGGTFIDIPKLLVDENFRNSKLRYVKNQDLLDYWTKEFPASQQSSEAGEVVSWVVSKFSPFVFNEMMRNIIGQTKSAFDIREVMDNNKILIVNLSKGRMGMLNSRLLGMIFVMKFQAAAMSRADINERDRKDFSLYVDEFQNFATDSFETILSEARKYKLSLIIGNQFMTQLKDNIREAILGNVGTIISGRLGITDAELMERRFRPTFEAEDLTRLPNYHWIASVMIKGVPSAPFTMVSLSPPVQINDKLKELLKRLSASKYARSRSEVSKEIESRTNNNELYSTTSKDNLIVSNRPINGGSTGSSFLDSWIKKRSELAKNSFKREE
;
A
#
# COMPACT_ATOMS: atom_id res chain seq x y z
N MET A 1 15.55 11.87 1.91
CA MET A 1 15.07 12.05 0.50
C MET A 1 14.71 13.51 0.34
N GLU A 2 15.45 14.24 -0.49
CA GLU A 2 15.24 15.70 -0.65
C GLU A 2 14.01 16.04 -1.48
N ASN A 3 13.66 15.15 -2.42
CA ASN A 3 12.56 15.34 -3.35
C ASN A 3 11.64 14.11 -3.34
N PRO A 4 10.63 14.07 -2.45
CA PRO A 4 9.67 12.96 -2.39
C PRO A 4 8.70 13.01 -3.56
N LEU A 5 8.41 11.83 -4.11
CA LEU A 5 7.35 11.60 -5.09
C LEU A 5 6.05 11.27 -4.34
N GLY A 6 4.96 11.94 -4.66
CA GLY A 6 3.65 11.62 -4.10
C GLY A 6 3.11 10.29 -4.61
N LEU A 7 2.54 9.49 -3.72
CA LEU A 7 1.82 8.26 -4.04
C LEU A 7 0.63 8.12 -3.10
N ASN A 8 -0.54 8.55 -3.52
CA ASN A 8 -1.76 8.46 -2.72
C ASN A 8 -2.57 7.22 -3.09
N MET A 9 -2.74 6.30 -2.13
CA MET A 9 -3.53 5.08 -2.33
C MET A 9 -5.03 5.37 -2.47
N PHE A 10 -5.53 6.47 -1.91
CA PHE A 10 -6.95 6.85 -1.93
C PHE A 10 -7.31 7.79 -3.10
N GLU A 11 -6.36 8.11 -3.97
CA GLU A 11 -6.65 8.90 -5.17
C GLU A 11 -7.38 8.03 -6.19
N PHE A 12 -8.59 8.44 -6.57
CA PHE A 12 -9.50 7.76 -7.50
C PHE A 12 -9.95 8.72 -8.59
N LYS A 13 -10.45 8.19 -9.70
CA LYS A 13 -11.00 8.95 -10.82
C LYS A 13 -12.52 8.84 -10.89
N ASN A 14 -13.05 7.67 -10.57
CA ASN A 14 -14.47 7.34 -10.63
C ASN A 14 -14.94 6.83 -9.28
N GLU A 15 -16.23 7.03 -8.97
CA GLU A 15 -16.82 6.54 -7.73
C GLU A 15 -16.68 5.02 -7.58
N ASP A 16 -16.77 4.27 -8.68
CA ASP A 16 -16.65 2.81 -8.69
C ASP A 16 -15.25 2.31 -8.28
N GLU A 17 -14.21 3.16 -8.41
CA GLU A 17 -12.85 2.80 -7.96
C GLU A 17 -12.72 2.84 -6.43
N LYS A 18 -13.59 3.56 -5.71
CA LYS A 18 -13.45 3.74 -4.26
C LYS A 18 -13.51 2.43 -3.50
N ASP A 19 -14.54 1.62 -3.76
CA ASP A 19 -14.70 0.35 -3.06
C ASP A 19 -13.55 -0.60 -3.34
N PHE A 20 -13.09 -0.65 -4.58
CA PHE A 20 -11.92 -1.43 -4.97
C PHE A 20 -10.66 -0.99 -4.19
N LEU A 21 -10.35 0.32 -4.19
CA LEU A 21 -9.17 0.84 -3.50
C LEU A 21 -9.22 0.61 -1.98
N ILE A 22 -10.40 0.75 -1.38
CA ILE A 22 -10.60 0.48 0.05
C ILE A 22 -10.42 -1.00 0.35
N GLN A 23 -10.98 -1.89 -0.46
CA GLN A 23 -10.84 -3.33 -0.26
C GLN A 23 -9.39 -3.77 -0.41
N GLU A 24 -8.69 -3.26 -1.42
CA GLU A 24 -7.27 -3.53 -1.61
C GLU A 24 -6.42 -3.00 -0.44
N ALA A 25 -6.74 -1.82 0.09
CA ALA A 25 -6.05 -1.30 1.27
C ALA A 25 -6.28 -2.17 2.51
N ILE A 26 -7.47 -2.75 2.67
CA ILE A 26 -7.77 -3.74 3.72
C ILE A 26 -6.94 -5.01 3.50
N ASN A 27 -6.87 -5.54 2.27
CA ASN A 27 -6.07 -6.70 1.93
C ASN A 27 -4.56 -6.47 2.21
N MET A 28 -4.08 -5.22 2.00
CA MET A 28 -2.72 -4.83 2.40
C MET A 28 -2.51 -4.89 3.92
N LEU A 29 -3.49 -4.45 4.71
CA LEU A 29 -3.40 -4.55 6.18
C LEU A 29 -3.34 -6.01 6.63
N TYR A 30 -4.14 -6.91 6.04
CA TYR A 30 -4.03 -8.35 6.26
C TYR A 30 -2.63 -8.86 5.91
N SER A 31 -2.12 -8.54 4.72
CA SER A 31 -0.80 -8.99 4.30
C SER A 31 0.33 -8.49 5.21
N LEU A 32 0.22 -7.26 5.75
CA LEU A 32 1.25 -6.67 6.61
C LEU A 32 1.20 -7.16 8.05
N TYR A 33 0.00 -7.36 8.61
CA TYR A 33 -0.19 -7.55 10.05
C TYR A 33 -0.83 -8.87 10.44
N ASP A 34 -1.54 -9.51 9.52
CA ASP A 34 -2.26 -10.77 9.79
C ASP A 34 -2.31 -11.70 8.57
N PRO A 35 -1.15 -12.08 8.01
CA PRO A 35 -1.11 -12.94 6.82
C PRO A 35 -1.73 -14.33 7.03
N GLY A 36 -1.86 -14.77 8.28
CA GLY A 36 -2.47 -16.05 8.66
C GLY A 36 -3.96 -15.95 9.04
N HIS A 37 -4.59 -14.78 8.94
CA HIS A 37 -5.98 -14.54 9.37
C HIS A 37 -6.25 -15.01 10.81
N THR A 38 -5.35 -14.68 11.72
CA THR A 38 -5.41 -15.06 13.15
C THR A 38 -6.33 -14.18 13.98
N GLY A 39 -6.93 -13.13 13.38
CA GLY A 39 -7.83 -12.19 14.03
C GLY A 39 -7.16 -10.88 14.48
N ILE A 40 -5.87 -10.68 14.17
CA ILE A 40 -5.18 -9.39 14.38
C ILE A 40 -5.77 -8.32 13.46
N VAL A 41 -6.15 -8.68 12.24
CA VAL A 41 -6.98 -7.87 11.35
C VAL A 41 -8.29 -8.62 11.20
N GLY A 42 -9.43 -7.96 11.47
CA GLY A 42 -10.73 -8.60 11.43
C GLY A 42 -11.86 -7.60 11.19
N PRO A 43 -13.13 -8.04 11.21
CA PRO A 43 -14.28 -7.26 10.80
C PRO A 43 -14.39 -5.89 11.47
N ARG A 44 -13.98 -5.76 12.74
CA ARG A 44 -14.01 -4.50 13.48
C ARG A 44 -12.99 -3.48 12.90
N LEU A 45 -11.77 -3.93 12.59
CA LEU A 45 -10.77 -3.07 11.98
C LEU A 45 -11.19 -2.70 10.56
N GLU A 46 -11.68 -3.65 9.79
CA GLU A 46 -12.18 -3.42 8.44
C GLU A 46 -13.28 -2.37 8.42
N HIS A 47 -14.27 -2.49 9.32
CA HIS A 47 -15.37 -1.55 9.44
C HIS A 47 -14.88 -0.13 9.76
N ILE A 48 -14.02 0.02 10.76
CA ILE A 48 -13.42 1.32 11.13
C ILE A 48 -12.61 1.88 9.96
N PHE A 49 -11.75 1.06 9.34
CA PHE A 49 -10.89 1.47 8.25
C PHE A 49 -11.69 1.93 7.03
N ARG A 50 -12.72 1.16 6.64
CA ARG A 50 -13.62 1.49 5.52
C ARG A 50 -14.27 2.84 5.72
N ASN A 51 -14.85 3.10 6.89
CA ASN A 51 -15.47 4.38 7.22
C ASN A 51 -14.46 5.53 7.26
N CYS A 52 -13.24 5.32 7.76
CA CYS A 52 -12.17 6.31 7.67
C CYS A 52 -11.80 6.63 6.21
N ALA A 53 -11.59 5.60 5.39
CA ALA A 53 -11.22 5.77 3.99
C ALA A 53 -12.31 6.48 3.19
N LEU A 54 -13.58 6.09 3.35
CA LEU A 54 -14.73 6.75 2.72
C LEU A 54 -14.83 8.23 3.11
N LEU A 55 -14.61 8.55 4.39
CA LEU A 55 -14.63 9.92 4.86
C LEU A 55 -13.51 10.76 4.23
N LEU A 56 -12.28 10.21 4.17
CA LEU A 56 -11.15 10.88 3.53
C LEU A 56 -11.35 11.06 2.02
N MET A 57 -11.93 10.07 1.34
CA MET A 57 -12.21 10.11 -0.08
C MET A 57 -13.44 11.00 -0.42
N SER A 58 -14.22 11.41 0.56
CA SER A 58 -15.34 12.37 0.36
C SER A 58 -14.85 13.82 0.30
N ASP A 59 -13.65 14.13 0.80
CA ASP A 59 -13.08 15.49 0.74
C ASP A 59 -12.56 15.79 -0.67
N PRO A 60 -13.06 16.84 -1.35
CA PRO A 60 -12.60 17.22 -2.69
C PRO A 60 -11.12 17.61 -2.74
N ASN A 61 -10.54 18.03 -1.60
CA ASN A 61 -9.09 18.29 -1.50
C ASN A 61 -8.28 17.01 -1.34
N GLY A 62 -8.94 15.87 -1.21
CA GLY A 62 -8.34 14.57 -0.99
C GLY A 62 -7.94 14.31 0.46
N GLY A 63 -7.79 13.03 0.77
CA GLY A 63 -7.23 12.55 2.03
C GLY A 63 -6.20 11.47 1.75
N THR A 64 -5.45 11.09 2.76
CA THR A 64 -4.35 10.15 2.63
C THR A 64 -4.37 9.10 3.74
N PHE A 65 -3.66 8.01 3.51
CA PHE A 65 -3.53 6.91 4.47
C PHE A 65 -3.02 7.37 5.85
N ILE A 66 -2.13 8.36 5.89
CA ILE A 66 -1.58 8.88 7.15
C ILE A 66 -2.56 9.76 7.92
N ASP A 67 -3.68 10.15 7.33
CA ASP A 67 -4.70 10.97 7.99
C ASP A 67 -5.67 10.12 8.83
N ILE A 68 -5.70 8.79 8.65
CA ILE A 68 -6.61 7.88 9.37
C ILE A 68 -6.46 7.97 10.89
N PRO A 69 -5.23 7.90 11.47
CA PRO A 69 -5.08 8.07 12.92
C PRO A 69 -5.67 9.38 13.43
N LYS A 70 -5.53 10.44 12.67
CA LYS A 70 -6.04 11.75 13.07
C LYS A 70 -7.57 11.81 13.05
N LEU A 71 -8.22 11.18 12.07
CA LEU A 71 -9.69 11.07 12.06
C LEU A 71 -10.24 10.42 13.35
N LEU A 72 -9.51 9.45 13.88
CA LEU A 72 -9.96 8.70 15.06
C LEU A 72 -9.79 9.47 16.36
N VAL A 73 -8.75 10.33 16.45
CA VAL A 73 -8.39 11.00 17.71
C VAL A 73 -8.75 12.50 17.75
N ASP A 74 -8.87 13.16 16.61
CA ASP A 74 -9.12 14.61 16.50
C ASP A 74 -10.53 14.87 15.95
N GLU A 75 -11.42 15.29 16.84
CA GLU A 75 -12.82 15.58 16.49
C GLU A 75 -12.94 16.76 15.53
N ASN A 76 -12.14 17.81 15.69
CA ASN A 76 -12.18 18.99 14.82
C ASN A 76 -11.74 18.62 13.40
N PHE A 77 -10.68 17.81 13.27
CA PHE A 77 -10.23 17.31 11.98
C PHE A 77 -11.31 16.45 11.34
N ARG A 78 -11.93 15.53 12.09
CA ARG A 78 -13.03 14.69 11.63
C ARG A 78 -14.23 15.53 11.18
N ASN A 79 -14.68 16.48 11.98
CA ASN A 79 -15.81 17.36 11.64
C ASN A 79 -15.53 18.23 10.41
N SER A 80 -14.26 18.61 10.16
CA SER A 80 -13.88 19.31 8.94
C SER A 80 -14.10 18.49 7.67
N LYS A 81 -13.99 17.17 7.76
CA LYS A 81 -14.22 16.24 6.64
C LYS A 81 -15.69 15.86 6.46
N LEU A 82 -16.44 15.74 7.56
CA LEU A 82 -17.86 15.35 7.54
C LEU A 82 -18.74 16.30 6.72
N ARG A 83 -18.38 17.57 6.61
CA ARG A 83 -19.12 18.56 5.80
C ARG A 83 -19.20 18.23 4.30
N TYR A 84 -18.33 17.37 3.80
CA TYR A 84 -18.28 16.96 2.40
C TYR A 84 -19.01 15.63 2.14
N VAL A 85 -19.47 14.96 3.19
CA VAL A 85 -20.15 13.67 3.09
C VAL A 85 -21.58 13.88 2.62
N LYS A 86 -21.97 13.15 1.56
CA LYS A 86 -23.34 13.14 1.03
C LYS A 86 -24.09 11.85 1.38
N ASN A 87 -23.36 10.77 1.66
CA ASN A 87 -23.93 9.48 1.99
C ASN A 87 -24.44 9.48 3.44
N GLN A 88 -25.73 9.15 3.63
CA GLN A 88 -26.40 9.19 4.93
C GLN A 88 -25.84 8.11 5.88
N ASP A 89 -25.53 6.92 5.38
CA ASP A 89 -25.02 5.83 6.20
C ASP A 89 -23.64 6.18 6.78
N LEU A 90 -22.80 6.82 5.97
CA LEU A 90 -21.49 7.31 6.42
C LEU A 90 -21.63 8.44 7.46
N LEU A 91 -22.61 9.34 7.28
CA LEU A 91 -22.93 10.36 8.29
C LEU A 91 -23.42 9.73 9.59
N ASP A 92 -24.32 8.75 9.49
CA ASP A 92 -24.86 8.04 10.66
C ASP A 92 -23.79 7.26 11.42
N TYR A 93 -22.86 6.63 10.71
CA TYR A 93 -21.69 6.01 11.35
C TYR A 93 -20.92 7.03 12.21
N TRP A 94 -20.53 8.17 11.63
CA TRP A 94 -19.67 9.15 12.31
C TRP A 94 -20.38 9.98 13.36
N THR A 95 -21.70 10.19 13.25
CA THR A 95 -22.47 11.03 14.17
C THR A 95 -23.22 10.24 15.24
N LYS A 96 -23.47 8.94 15.03
CA LYS A 96 -24.24 8.09 15.94
C LYS A 96 -23.42 6.87 16.43
N GLU A 97 -22.96 6.02 15.49
CA GLU A 97 -22.31 4.74 15.83
C GLU A 97 -20.93 4.95 16.46
N PHE A 98 -20.06 5.72 15.82
CA PHE A 98 -18.71 5.96 16.32
C PHE A 98 -18.72 6.65 17.70
N PRO A 99 -19.48 7.74 17.96
CA PRO A 99 -19.57 8.31 19.31
C PRO A 99 -20.12 7.34 20.35
N ALA A 100 -21.15 6.54 20.00
CA ALA A 100 -21.67 5.52 20.91
C ALA A 100 -20.61 4.46 21.25
N SER A 101 -19.82 4.03 20.28
CA SER A 101 -18.71 3.09 20.50
C SER A 101 -17.63 3.66 21.41
N GLN A 102 -17.45 4.99 21.43
CA GLN A 102 -16.45 5.66 22.29
C GLN A 102 -16.85 5.73 23.76
N GLN A 103 -18.11 5.44 24.10
CA GLN A 103 -18.59 5.41 25.47
C GLN A 103 -18.31 4.07 26.19
N SER A 104 -17.88 3.05 25.46
CA SER A 104 -17.51 1.76 26.04
C SER A 104 -16.18 1.84 26.79
N SER A 105 -16.01 1.01 27.81
CA SER A 105 -14.75 0.92 28.58
C SER A 105 -13.54 0.51 27.73
N GLU A 106 -13.77 -0.16 26.61
CA GLU A 106 -12.76 -0.66 25.68
C GLU A 106 -12.42 0.33 24.54
N ALA A 107 -13.15 1.45 24.45
CA ALA A 107 -13.05 2.38 23.32
C ALA A 107 -11.63 2.89 23.07
N GLY A 108 -10.94 3.28 24.14
CA GLY A 108 -9.56 3.77 24.08
C GLY A 108 -8.57 2.71 23.58
N GLU A 109 -8.77 1.46 23.94
CA GLU A 109 -7.94 0.33 23.53
C GLU A 109 -8.10 0.06 22.02
N VAL A 110 -9.35 0.08 21.54
CA VAL A 110 -9.64 -0.15 20.12
C VAL A 110 -9.04 0.93 19.23
N VAL A 111 -9.22 2.21 19.57
CA VAL A 111 -8.63 3.31 18.82
C VAL A 111 -7.10 3.23 18.83
N SER A 112 -6.51 3.00 20.02
CA SER A 112 -5.06 2.85 20.16
C SER A 112 -4.54 1.67 19.33
N TRP A 113 -5.25 0.55 19.33
CA TRP A 113 -4.90 -0.63 18.59
C TRP A 113 -4.97 -0.37 17.06
N VAL A 114 -6.02 0.28 16.55
CA VAL A 114 -6.10 0.67 15.14
C VAL A 114 -4.96 1.62 14.79
N VAL A 115 -4.78 2.70 15.55
CA VAL A 115 -3.73 3.71 15.32
C VAL A 115 -2.33 3.09 15.27
N SER A 116 -2.07 2.05 16.09
CA SER A 116 -0.78 1.36 16.12
C SER A 116 -0.36 0.76 14.77
N LYS A 117 -1.33 0.39 13.90
CA LYS A 117 -1.04 -0.16 12.57
C LYS A 117 -0.51 0.89 11.58
N PHE A 118 -0.81 2.15 11.83
CA PHE A 118 -0.38 3.27 10.97
C PHE A 118 0.90 3.94 11.47
N SER A 119 1.19 3.83 12.76
CA SER A 119 2.31 4.50 13.42
C SER A 119 3.66 4.29 12.72
N PRO A 120 4.03 3.09 12.24
CA PRO A 120 5.31 2.89 11.54
C PRO A 120 5.45 3.75 10.28
N PHE A 121 4.36 4.08 9.62
CA PHE A 121 4.35 4.88 8.38
C PHE A 121 4.25 6.37 8.68
N VAL A 122 3.46 6.75 9.67
CA VAL A 122 3.25 8.16 10.07
C VAL A 122 4.52 8.76 10.68
N PHE A 123 5.23 8.00 11.51
CA PHE A 123 6.47 8.46 12.16
C PHE A 123 7.71 8.30 11.29
N ASN A 124 7.63 7.56 10.19
CA ASN A 124 8.71 7.51 9.22
C ASN A 124 8.59 8.69 8.26
N GLU A 125 9.49 9.66 8.39
CA GLU A 125 9.43 10.91 7.62
C GLU A 125 9.44 10.68 6.09
N MET A 126 10.22 9.70 5.61
CA MET A 126 10.26 9.36 4.18
C MET A 126 8.90 8.85 3.71
N MET A 127 8.30 7.92 4.45
CA MET A 127 6.98 7.38 4.14
C MET A 127 5.91 8.45 4.21
N ARG A 128 5.90 9.23 5.29
CA ARG A 128 4.97 10.35 5.47
C ARG A 128 4.99 11.30 4.27
N ASN A 129 6.17 11.65 3.76
CA ASN A 129 6.31 12.54 2.62
C ASN A 129 5.94 11.90 1.27
N ILE A 130 5.96 10.56 1.15
CA ILE A 130 5.52 9.85 -0.06
C ILE A 130 4.00 9.66 -0.05
N ILE A 131 3.47 8.97 0.98
CA ILE A 131 2.07 8.56 1.03
C ILE A 131 1.13 9.59 1.68
N GLY A 132 1.68 10.70 2.17
CA GLY A 132 0.93 11.79 2.78
C GLY A 132 0.59 12.93 1.82
N GLN A 133 1.02 12.89 0.57
CA GLN A 133 0.58 13.83 -0.46
C GLN A 133 -0.80 13.44 -0.99
N THR A 134 -1.71 14.42 -1.13
CA THR A 134 -3.08 14.16 -1.59
C THR A 134 -3.15 13.82 -3.07
N LYS A 135 -2.12 14.18 -3.85
CA LYS A 135 -2.00 13.87 -5.27
C LYS A 135 -0.78 12.99 -5.52
N SER A 136 -0.97 11.96 -6.34
CA SER A 136 0.13 11.17 -6.86
C SER A 136 0.94 11.96 -7.87
N ALA A 137 2.25 11.72 -7.91
CA ALA A 137 3.18 12.46 -8.77
C ALA A 137 2.96 12.20 -10.27
N PHE A 138 2.34 11.08 -10.61
CA PHE A 138 2.01 10.68 -11.97
C PHE A 138 0.84 9.69 -11.98
N ASP A 139 0.17 9.64 -13.12
CA ASP A 139 -0.95 8.72 -13.36
C ASP A 139 -0.41 7.41 -13.95
N ILE A 140 -0.69 6.29 -13.28
CA ILE A 140 -0.28 4.95 -13.73
C ILE A 140 -0.96 4.60 -15.06
N ARG A 141 -2.24 4.95 -15.24
CA ARG A 141 -2.95 4.74 -16.50
C ARG A 141 -2.26 5.45 -17.67
N GLU A 142 -1.83 6.70 -17.46
CA GLU A 142 -1.09 7.47 -18.46
C GLU A 142 0.28 6.83 -18.77
N VAL A 143 0.95 6.25 -17.77
CA VAL A 143 2.19 5.48 -17.98
C VAL A 143 1.95 4.30 -18.91
N MET A 144 0.86 3.55 -18.69
CA MET A 144 0.52 2.37 -19.49
C MET A 144 0.09 2.74 -20.91
N ASP A 145 -0.77 3.74 -21.07
CA ASP A 145 -1.39 4.07 -22.37
C ASP A 145 -0.44 4.83 -23.31
N ASN A 146 0.59 5.49 -22.75
CA ASN A 146 1.59 6.24 -23.53
C ASN A 146 2.93 5.50 -23.67
N ASN A 147 2.98 4.18 -23.45
CA ASN A 147 4.17 3.35 -23.59
C ASN A 147 5.38 3.91 -22.81
N LYS A 148 5.15 4.47 -21.63
CA LYS A 148 6.22 5.00 -20.78
C LYS A 148 6.92 3.87 -20.02
N ILE A 149 8.20 4.08 -19.70
CA ILE A 149 8.97 3.17 -18.84
C ILE A 149 8.99 3.74 -17.44
N LEU A 150 8.51 2.96 -16.46
CA LEU A 150 8.54 3.29 -15.05
C LEU A 150 9.44 2.29 -14.30
N ILE A 151 10.49 2.79 -13.67
CA ILE A 151 11.40 1.98 -12.84
C ILE A 151 11.23 2.41 -11.38
N VAL A 152 10.76 1.48 -10.55
CA VAL A 152 10.50 1.71 -9.13
C VAL A 152 11.52 0.96 -8.30
N ASN A 153 12.34 1.69 -7.53
CA ASN A 153 13.33 1.09 -6.64
C ASN A 153 12.82 1.04 -5.20
N LEU A 154 12.40 -0.14 -4.76
CA LEU A 154 11.88 -0.43 -3.42
C LEU A 154 12.92 -1.11 -2.53
N SER A 155 14.17 -0.67 -2.60
CA SER A 155 15.29 -1.28 -1.86
C SER A 155 15.03 -1.39 -0.34
N LYS A 156 14.94 -2.60 0.18
CA LYS A 156 14.76 -2.91 1.61
C LYS A 156 15.84 -2.29 2.50
N GLY A 157 17.07 -2.21 2.01
CA GLY A 157 18.20 -1.65 2.75
C GLY A 157 18.09 -0.14 3.02
N ARG A 158 17.33 0.61 2.21
CA ARG A 158 17.10 2.05 2.37
C ARG A 158 15.81 2.40 3.10
N MET A 159 14.76 1.65 2.86
CA MET A 159 13.41 1.96 3.32
C MET A 159 12.98 1.13 4.53
N GLY A 160 13.64 0.01 4.78
CA GLY A 160 13.16 -1.04 5.67
C GLY A 160 12.13 -1.94 5.00
N MET A 161 11.97 -3.15 5.52
CA MET A 161 11.11 -4.18 4.91
C MET A 161 9.63 -3.76 4.86
N LEU A 162 9.09 -3.26 5.98
CA LEU A 162 7.67 -2.90 6.10
C LEU A 162 7.28 -1.79 5.12
N ASN A 163 8.10 -0.75 5.01
CA ASN A 163 7.88 0.38 4.11
C ASN A 163 7.97 -0.04 2.64
N SER A 164 8.97 -0.85 2.31
CA SER A 164 9.15 -1.42 0.96
C SER A 164 7.93 -2.26 0.55
N ARG A 165 7.41 -3.09 1.46
CA ARG A 165 6.21 -3.90 1.23
C ARG A 165 4.98 -3.04 0.99
N LEU A 166 4.71 -2.06 1.86
CA LEU A 166 3.55 -1.18 1.70
C LEU A 166 3.59 -0.43 0.35
N LEU A 167 4.72 0.21 0.02
CA LEU A 167 4.82 0.93 -1.25
C LEU A 167 4.68 0.01 -2.46
N GLY A 168 5.27 -1.17 -2.43
CA GLY A 168 5.14 -2.15 -3.51
C GLY A 168 3.71 -2.61 -3.71
N MET A 169 2.99 -2.91 -2.63
CA MET A 169 1.56 -3.26 -2.70
C MET A 169 0.71 -2.10 -3.22
N ILE A 170 0.98 -0.84 -2.82
CA ILE A 170 0.29 0.33 -3.38
C ILE A 170 0.54 0.43 -4.90
N PHE A 171 1.77 0.22 -5.37
CA PHE A 171 2.04 0.22 -6.81
C PHE A 171 1.27 -0.88 -7.54
N VAL A 172 1.28 -2.10 -7.02
CA VAL A 172 0.55 -3.23 -7.62
C VAL A 172 -0.95 -2.92 -7.69
N MET A 173 -1.55 -2.45 -6.60
CA MET A 173 -2.96 -2.02 -6.55
C MET A 173 -3.26 -0.93 -7.59
N LYS A 174 -2.40 0.10 -7.68
CA LYS A 174 -2.60 1.19 -8.65
C LYS A 174 -2.45 0.70 -10.11
N PHE A 175 -1.55 -0.24 -10.39
CA PHE A 175 -1.47 -0.87 -11.71
C PHE A 175 -2.72 -1.69 -12.02
N GLN A 176 -3.26 -2.41 -11.05
CA GLN A 176 -4.50 -3.16 -11.22
C GLN A 176 -5.68 -2.22 -11.49
N ALA A 177 -5.86 -1.17 -10.67
CA ALA A 177 -6.91 -0.17 -10.88
C ALA A 177 -6.78 0.50 -12.26
N ALA A 178 -5.57 0.88 -12.66
CA ALA A 178 -5.29 1.47 -13.96
C ALA A 178 -5.57 0.48 -15.12
N ALA A 179 -5.26 -0.80 -14.95
CA ALA A 179 -5.60 -1.81 -15.94
C ALA A 179 -7.12 -1.99 -16.06
N MET A 180 -7.83 -2.16 -14.94
CA MET A 180 -9.28 -2.32 -14.94
C MET A 180 -10.01 -1.11 -15.53
N SER A 181 -9.52 0.11 -15.27
CA SER A 181 -10.10 1.34 -15.82
C SER A 181 -10.03 1.39 -17.35
N ARG A 182 -9.18 0.56 -18.01
CA ARG A 182 -9.13 0.42 -19.47
C ARG A 182 -10.37 -0.26 -20.06
N ALA A 183 -11.33 -0.66 -19.24
CA ALA A 183 -12.63 -1.13 -19.71
C ALA A 183 -13.38 -0.08 -20.56
N ASP A 184 -13.06 1.21 -20.41
CA ASP A 184 -13.58 2.32 -21.19
C ASP A 184 -13.02 2.43 -22.63
N ILE A 185 -11.99 1.63 -22.97
CA ILE A 185 -11.38 1.56 -24.31
C ILE A 185 -11.65 0.18 -24.92
N ASN A 186 -11.91 0.16 -26.23
CA ASN A 186 -12.01 -1.12 -26.95
C ASN A 186 -10.73 -1.95 -26.76
N GLU A 187 -10.87 -3.27 -26.61
CA GLU A 187 -9.74 -4.16 -26.37
C GLU A 187 -8.64 -4.05 -27.44
N ARG A 188 -9.00 -3.81 -28.70
CA ARG A 188 -8.05 -3.66 -29.82
C ARG A 188 -7.19 -2.40 -29.72
N ASP A 189 -7.71 -1.35 -29.05
CA ASP A 189 -7.06 -0.06 -28.96
C ASP A 189 -6.21 0.06 -27.68
N ARG A 190 -6.34 -0.89 -26.75
CA ARG A 190 -5.52 -0.97 -25.55
C ARG A 190 -4.08 -1.26 -25.91
N LYS A 191 -3.15 -0.50 -25.33
CA LYS A 191 -1.70 -0.73 -25.49
C LYS A 191 -1.23 -1.86 -24.59
N ASP A 192 -0.36 -2.73 -25.14
CA ASP A 192 0.30 -3.75 -24.33
C ASP A 192 1.22 -3.07 -23.31
N PHE A 193 1.16 -3.53 -22.06
CA PHE A 193 2.03 -3.07 -21.00
C PHE A 193 2.53 -4.25 -20.17
N SER A 194 3.83 -4.26 -19.87
CA SER A 194 4.45 -5.34 -19.08
C SER A 194 4.84 -4.83 -17.72
N LEU A 195 4.31 -5.45 -16.68
CA LEU A 195 4.65 -5.20 -15.27
C LEU A 195 5.60 -6.28 -14.78
N TYR A 196 6.84 -5.89 -14.50
CA TYR A 196 7.86 -6.75 -13.89
C TYR A 196 7.88 -6.55 -12.40
N VAL A 197 7.67 -7.62 -11.64
CA VAL A 197 7.72 -7.58 -10.17
C VAL A 197 8.75 -8.59 -9.69
N ASP A 198 9.90 -8.10 -9.26
CA ASP A 198 10.93 -8.90 -8.61
C ASP A 198 10.61 -9.08 -7.12
N GLU A 199 11.03 -10.21 -6.53
CA GLU A 199 10.71 -10.56 -5.14
C GLU A 199 9.20 -10.51 -4.85
N PHE A 200 8.40 -11.03 -5.78
CA PHE A 200 6.94 -10.93 -5.83
C PHE A 200 6.26 -11.33 -4.51
N GLN A 201 6.78 -12.31 -3.78
CA GLN A 201 6.24 -12.75 -2.49
C GLN A 201 6.12 -11.63 -1.44
N ASN A 202 6.86 -10.53 -1.63
CA ASN A 202 6.77 -9.39 -0.70
C ASN A 202 5.56 -8.48 -0.97
N PHE A 203 4.98 -8.55 -2.16
CA PHE A 203 3.95 -7.63 -2.64
C PHE A 203 2.62 -8.31 -2.95
N ALA A 204 2.58 -9.63 -2.92
CA ALA A 204 1.38 -10.41 -3.16
C ALA A 204 0.35 -10.19 -2.05
N THR A 205 -0.87 -9.78 -2.44
CA THR A 205 -2.08 -9.73 -1.63
C THR A 205 -3.05 -10.82 -2.11
N ASP A 206 -4.06 -11.16 -1.33
CA ASP A 206 -5.01 -12.21 -1.70
C ASP A 206 -5.80 -11.89 -2.98
N SER A 207 -5.99 -10.61 -3.30
CA SER A 207 -6.58 -10.12 -4.55
C SER A 207 -5.74 -10.37 -5.80
N PHE A 208 -4.48 -10.77 -5.63
CA PHE A 208 -3.59 -11.00 -6.78
C PHE A 208 -4.05 -12.17 -7.67
N GLU A 209 -4.82 -13.09 -7.12
CA GLU A 209 -5.47 -14.16 -7.87
C GLU A 209 -6.36 -13.61 -9.01
N THR A 210 -7.13 -12.55 -8.70
CA THR A 210 -7.96 -11.86 -9.69
C THR A 210 -7.12 -11.18 -10.79
N ILE A 211 -6.00 -10.55 -10.42
CA ILE A 211 -5.11 -9.95 -11.42
C ILE A 211 -4.57 -11.01 -12.37
N LEU A 212 -4.08 -12.14 -11.85
CA LEU A 212 -3.53 -13.23 -12.67
C LEU A 212 -4.53 -13.76 -13.70
N SER A 213 -5.81 -13.84 -13.33
CA SER A 213 -6.86 -14.35 -14.22
C SER A 213 -7.37 -13.30 -15.22
N GLU A 214 -7.37 -12.01 -14.87
CA GLU A 214 -8.05 -10.97 -15.64
C GLU A 214 -7.13 -9.98 -16.38
N ALA A 215 -5.89 -9.83 -15.96
CA ALA A 215 -4.96 -8.80 -16.48
C ALA A 215 -4.82 -8.83 -18.01
N ARG A 216 -4.90 -10.01 -18.62
CA ARG A 216 -4.84 -10.22 -20.07
C ARG A 216 -5.90 -9.42 -20.83
N LYS A 217 -7.14 -9.35 -20.32
CA LYS A 217 -8.25 -8.61 -20.93
C LYS A 217 -7.92 -7.12 -21.09
N TYR A 218 -7.11 -6.62 -20.17
CA TYR A 218 -6.71 -5.21 -20.09
C TYR A 218 -5.33 -4.93 -20.72
N LYS A 219 -4.77 -5.92 -21.44
CA LYS A 219 -3.43 -5.81 -22.04
C LYS A 219 -2.33 -5.51 -21.00
N LEU A 220 -2.47 -6.04 -19.80
CA LEU A 220 -1.44 -6.04 -18.77
C LEU A 220 -0.79 -7.42 -18.71
N SER A 221 0.48 -7.49 -19.07
CA SER A 221 1.30 -8.70 -18.97
C SER A 221 2.06 -8.68 -17.65
N LEU A 222 2.01 -9.76 -16.89
CA LEU A 222 2.71 -9.89 -15.62
C LEU A 222 3.94 -10.77 -15.77
N ILE A 223 5.10 -10.25 -15.37
CA ILE A 223 6.36 -10.98 -15.26
C ILE A 223 6.78 -10.93 -13.79
N ILE A 224 6.66 -12.06 -13.11
CA ILE A 224 6.92 -12.16 -11.68
C ILE A 224 8.18 -12.99 -11.41
N GLY A 225 9.06 -12.47 -10.58
CA GLY A 225 10.26 -13.16 -10.08
C GLY A 225 10.06 -13.55 -8.62
N ASN A 226 10.35 -14.80 -8.28
CA ASN A 226 10.21 -15.34 -6.94
C ASN A 226 11.37 -16.28 -6.62
N GLN A 227 11.92 -16.21 -5.40
CA GLN A 227 13.03 -17.08 -5.01
C GLN A 227 12.54 -18.43 -4.48
N PHE A 228 11.44 -18.43 -3.72
CA PHE A 228 10.86 -19.62 -3.09
C PHE A 228 9.36 -19.64 -3.27
N MET A 229 8.83 -20.67 -3.92
CA MET A 229 7.39 -20.85 -4.08
C MET A 229 6.69 -21.11 -2.74
N THR A 230 7.38 -21.73 -1.80
CA THR A 230 6.90 -21.99 -0.44
C THR A 230 6.68 -20.73 0.41
N GLN A 231 7.21 -19.56 0.01
CA GLN A 231 6.94 -18.28 0.66
C GLN A 231 5.61 -17.63 0.23
N LEU A 232 4.99 -18.15 -0.83
CA LEU A 232 3.68 -17.70 -1.27
C LEU A 232 2.57 -18.43 -0.49
N LYS A 233 1.49 -17.72 -0.21
CA LYS A 233 0.26 -18.38 0.30
C LYS A 233 -0.23 -19.41 -0.71
N ASP A 234 -0.86 -20.47 -0.22
CA ASP A 234 -1.28 -21.59 -1.05
C ASP A 234 -2.20 -21.20 -2.21
N ASN A 235 -3.20 -20.35 -1.94
CA ASN A 235 -4.12 -19.82 -2.95
C ASN A 235 -3.39 -19.04 -4.06
N ILE A 236 -2.43 -18.19 -3.71
CA ILE A 236 -1.65 -17.41 -4.68
C ILE A 236 -0.74 -18.33 -5.49
N ARG A 237 -0.11 -19.31 -4.85
CA ARG A 237 0.76 -20.28 -5.49
C ARG A 237 -0.02 -21.13 -6.53
N GLU A 238 -1.20 -21.60 -6.14
CA GLU A 238 -2.09 -22.34 -7.05
C GLU A 238 -2.57 -21.46 -8.21
N ALA A 239 -2.93 -20.20 -7.93
CA ALA A 239 -3.32 -19.25 -8.97
C ALA A 239 -2.18 -19.00 -9.98
N ILE A 240 -0.93 -18.84 -9.50
CA ILE A 240 0.24 -18.71 -10.37
C ILE A 240 0.39 -19.95 -11.23
N LEU A 241 0.44 -21.13 -10.62
CA LEU A 241 0.63 -22.37 -11.34
C LEU A 241 -0.53 -22.66 -12.33
N GLY A 242 -1.74 -22.18 -12.05
CA GLY A 242 -2.90 -22.33 -12.93
C GLY A 242 -2.95 -21.36 -14.11
N ASN A 243 -2.52 -20.11 -13.92
CA ASN A 243 -2.71 -19.03 -14.91
C ASN A 243 -1.44 -18.66 -15.69
N VAL A 244 -0.24 -18.97 -15.16
CA VAL A 244 1.00 -18.61 -15.83
C VAL A 244 1.33 -19.59 -16.94
N GLY A 245 1.47 -19.07 -18.16
CA GLY A 245 1.73 -19.88 -19.35
C GLY A 245 3.22 -20.15 -19.61
N THR A 246 4.09 -19.21 -19.25
CA THR A 246 5.55 -19.36 -19.41
C THR A 246 6.20 -19.45 -18.03
N ILE A 247 6.97 -20.51 -17.79
CA ILE A 247 7.68 -20.72 -16.54
C ILE A 247 9.15 -20.96 -16.85
N ILE A 248 10.03 -20.24 -16.14
CA ILE A 248 11.47 -20.39 -16.22
C ILE A 248 11.97 -20.61 -14.80
N SER A 249 12.64 -21.71 -14.55
CA SER A 249 13.18 -22.08 -13.24
C SER A 249 14.68 -22.25 -13.27
N GLY A 250 15.38 -21.61 -12.32
CA GLY A 250 16.76 -21.93 -11.99
C GLY A 250 16.84 -23.10 -11.00
N ARG A 251 17.99 -23.24 -10.35
CA ARG A 251 18.19 -24.25 -9.31
C ARG A 251 17.28 -24.00 -8.11
N LEU A 252 16.56 -25.02 -7.67
CA LEU A 252 15.61 -25.00 -6.56
C LEU A 252 16.08 -25.83 -5.37
N GLY A 253 15.55 -25.52 -4.18
CA GLY A 253 15.58 -26.45 -3.04
C GLY A 253 14.61 -27.61 -3.25
N ILE A 254 14.78 -28.69 -2.46
CA ILE A 254 14.05 -29.94 -2.64
C ILE A 254 12.53 -29.74 -2.67
N THR A 255 11.96 -29.03 -1.68
CA THR A 255 10.52 -28.81 -1.56
C THR A 255 9.93 -28.05 -2.75
N ASP A 256 10.61 -26.99 -3.21
CA ASP A 256 10.17 -26.23 -4.38
C ASP A 256 10.36 -27.05 -5.68
N ALA A 257 11.39 -27.88 -5.75
CA ALA A 257 11.63 -28.75 -6.89
C ALA A 257 10.52 -29.81 -7.06
N GLU A 258 10.09 -30.45 -5.96
CA GLU A 258 8.97 -31.39 -5.95
C GLU A 258 7.66 -30.73 -6.38
N LEU A 259 7.42 -29.48 -5.95
CA LEU A 259 6.27 -28.71 -6.35
C LEU A 259 6.28 -28.38 -7.85
N MET A 260 7.43 -27.97 -8.38
CA MET A 260 7.60 -27.51 -9.76
C MET A 260 7.74 -28.64 -10.76
N GLU A 261 8.13 -29.85 -10.33
CA GLU A 261 8.28 -31.03 -11.17
C GLU A 261 7.06 -31.28 -12.05
N ARG A 262 5.85 -31.13 -11.51
CA ARG A 262 4.58 -31.33 -12.24
C ARG A 262 4.46 -30.49 -13.51
N ARG A 263 5.16 -29.36 -13.58
CA ARG A 263 5.17 -28.44 -14.73
C ARG A 263 6.21 -28.83 -15.78
N PHE A 264 7.23 -29.60 -15.39
CA PHE A 264 8.36 -29.96 -16.26
C PHE A 264 8.38 -31.44 -16.65
N ARG A 265 7.48 -32.26 -16.10
CA ARG A 265 7.29 -33.65 -16.54
C ARG A 265 6.74 -33.71 -17.96
N PRO A 266 7.05 -34.75 -18.72
CA PRO A 266 7.91 -35.92 -18.37
C PRO A 266 9.40 -35.65 -18.61
N THR A 267 9.82 -34.46 -19.04
CA THR A 267 11.16 -34.20 -19.52
C THR A 267 12.16 -34.05 -18.38
N PHE A 268 11.76 -33.45 -17.25
CA PHE A 268 12.60 -33.22 -16.08
C PHE A 268 11.90 -33.63 -14.79
N GLU A 269 12.69 -34.16 -13.86
CA GLU A 269 12.28 -34.57 -12.53
C GLU A 269 12.78 -33.55 -11.46
N ALA A 270 12.32 -33.67 -10.22
CA ALA A 270 12.72 -32.79 -9.13
C ALA A 270 14.23 -32.78 -8.92
N GLU A 271 14.90 -33.91 -9.12
CA GLU A 271 16.34 -34.06 -8.98
C GLU A 271 17.11 -33.18 -9.98
N ASP A 272 16.63 -33.07 -11.22
CA ASP A 272 17.22 -32.19 -12.24
C ASP A 272 17.18 -30.74 -11.82
N LEU A 273 16.05 -30.28 -11.23
CA LEU A 273 15.86 -28.92 -10.74
C LEU A 273 16.80 -28.58 -9.56
N THR A 274 17.14 -29.56 -8.73
CA THR A 274 18.05 -29.35 -7.60
C THR A 274 19.52 -29.31 -8.00
N ARG A 275 19.88 -29.86 -9.14
CA ARG A 275 21.27 -30.02 -9.62
C ARG A 275 21.66 -29.05 -10.73
N LEU A 276 20.77 -28.12 -11.13
CA LEU A 276 21.09 -27.14 -12.17
C LEU A 276 22.37 -26.35 -11.86
N PRO A 277 23.32 -26.28 -12.81
CA PRO A 277 24.46 -25.40 -12.67
C PRO A 277 24.09 -23.91 -12.61
N ASN A 278 25.02 -23.07 -12.17
CA ASN A 278 24.80 -21.62 -12.23
C ASN A 278 24.57 -21.17 -13.68
N TYR A 279 23.66 -20.20 -13.86
CA TYR A 279 23.26 -19.64 -15.17
C TYR A 279 22.50 -20.62 -16.09
N HIS A 280 22.18 -21.82 -15.62
CA HIS A 280 21.33 -22.76 -16.34
C HIS A 280 19.91 -22.71 -15.80
N TRP A 281 18.97 -22.88 -16.71
CA TRP A 281 17.55 -22.77 -16.45
C TRP A 281 16.80 -23.90 -17.16
N ILE A 282 15.68 -24.31 -16.58
CA ILE A 282 14.67 -25.12 -17.27
C ILE A 282 13.48 -24.21 -17.58
N ALA A 283 13.01 -24.25 -18.81
CA ALA A 283 11.94 -23.39 -19.29
C ALA A 283 10.83 -24.20 -19.98
N SER A 284 9.58 -23.78 -19.74
CA SER A 284 8.42 -24.15 -20.57
C SER A 284 7.77 -22.85 -21.01
N VAL A 285 7.69 -22.62 -22.30
CA VAL A 285 7.31 -21.33 -22.89
C VAL A 285 5.96 -21.46 -23.60
N MET A 286 5.06 -20.53 -23.37
CA MET A 286 3.79 -20.47 -24.09
C MET A 286 4.02 -19.98 -25.52
N ILE A 287 3.74 -20.85 -26.51
CA ILE A 287 3.86 -20.54 -27.93
C ILE A 287 2.49 -20.65 -28.58
N LYS A 288 1.95 -19.54 -29.08
CA LYS A 288 0.61 -19.49 -29.71
C LYS A 288 -0.51 -20.13 -28.86
N GLY A 289 -0.44 -19.93 -27.54
CA GLY A 289 -1.44 -20.44 -26.59
C GLY A 289 -1.23 -21.90 -26.16
N VAL A 290 -0.14 -22.55 -26.57
CA VAL A 290 0.21 -23.93 -26.18
C VAL A 290 1.57 -23.90 -25.48
N PRO A 291 1.70 -24.52 -24.27
CA PRO A 291 3.00 -24.68 -23.63
C PRO A 291 3.94 -25.55 -24.46
N SER A 292 5.19 -25.12 -24.64
CA SER A 292 6.22 -25.94 -25.25
C SER A 292 6.58 -27.14 -24.37
N ALA A 293 7.15 -28.19 -24.96
CA ALA A 293 7.93 -29.15 -24.16
C ALA A 293 8.99 -28.42 -23.37
N PRO A 294 9.24 -28.80 -22.10
CA PRO A 294 10.31 -28.21 -21.31
C PRO A 294 11.69 -28.44 -21.93
N PHE A 295 12.55 -27.42 -21.82
CA PHE A 295 13.92 -27.48 -22.35
C PHE A 295 14.88 -26.70 -21.44
N THR A 296 16.17 -27.01 -21.56
CA THR A 296 17.23 -26.27 -20.84
C THR A 296 17.70 -25.05 -21.64
N MET A 297 18.06 -23.99 -20.95
CA MET A 297 18.66 -22.79 -21.52
C MET A 297 19.78 -22.26 -20.63
N VAL A 298 20.69 -21.50 -21.23
CA VAL A 298 21.79 -20.82 -20.52
C VAL A 298 21.58 -19.32 -20.67
N SER A 299 21.61 -18.60 -19.56
CA SER A 299 21.49 -17.14 -19.59
C SER A 299 22.80 -16.50 -20.08
N LEU A 300 22.66 -15.40 -20.81
CA LEU A 300 23.80 -14.57 -21.16
C LEU A 300 24.33 -13.86 -19.90
N SER A 301 25.62 -13.54 -19.91
CA SER A 301 26.20 -12.68 -18.88
C SER A 301 25.54 -11.31 -18.92
N PRO A 302 25.24 -10.69 -17.76
CA PRO A 302 24.72 -9.31 -17.73
C PRO A 302 25.65 -8.37 -18.51
N PRO A 303 25.10 -7.39 -19.26
CA PRO A 303 25.91 -6.39 -19.92
C PRO A 303 26.69 -5.59 -18.86
N VAL A 304 28.02 -5.62 -18.95
CA VAL A 304 28.94 -5.10 -17.92
C VAL A 304 28.98 -3.56 -17.84
N GLN A 305 28.39 -2.83 -18.78
CA GLN A 305 28.47 -1.37 -18.81
C GLN A 305 27.44 -0.73 -17.87
N ILE A 306 27.85 -0.49 -16.62
CA ILE A 306 27.12 0.38 -15.71
C ILE A 306 27.43 1.83 -16.08
N ASN A 307 26.43 2.56 -16.55
CA ASN A 307 26.57 3.99 -16.84
C ASN A 307 26.03 4.83 -15.66
N ASP A 308 26.89 5.10 -14.69
CA ASP A 308 26.53 5.88 -13.51
C ASP A 308 26.11 7.32 -13.84
N LYS A 309 26.67 7.92 -14.90
CA LYS A 309 26.25 9.25 -15.36
C LYS A 309 24.82 9.25 -15.85
N LEU A 310 24.44 8.27 -16.67
CA LEU A 310 23.05 8.11 -17.15
C LEU A 310 22.08 7.86 -15.99
N LYS A 311 22.46 7.02 -15.05
CA LYS A 311 21.67 6.73 -13.85
C LYS A 311 21.38 8.00 -13.04
N GLU A 312 22.36 8.84 -12.78
CA GLU A 312 22.19 10.10 -12.05
C GLU A 312 21.39 11.14 -12.86
N LEU A 313 21.59 11.21 -14.17
CA LEU A 313 20.78 12.08 -15.04
C LEU A 313 19.30 11.68 -15.06
N LEU A 314 19.01 10.37 -15.14
CA LEU A 314 17.63 9.86 -15.07
C LEU A 314 16.96 10.16 -13.73
N LYS A 315 17.66 10.02 -12.61
CA LYS A 315 17.16 10.39 -11.29
C LYS A 315 16.84 11.88 -11.19
N ARG A 316 17.75 12.75 -11.67
CA ARG A 316 17.53 14.20 -11.70
C ARG A 316 16.35 14.59 -12.58
N LEU A 317 16.25 13.99 -13.78
CA LEU A 317 15.13 14.21 -14.69
C LEU A 317 13.81 13.78 -14.06
N SER A 318 13.77 12.61 -13.43
CA SER A 318 12.58 12.13 -12.71
C SER A 318 12.20 13.07 -11.57
N ALA A 319 13.16 13.49 -10.76
CA ALA A 319 12.92 14.42 -9.66
C ALA A 319 12.41 15.79 -10.18
N SER A 320 12.98 16.33 -11.25
CA SER A 320 12.55 17.63 -11.79
C SER A 320 11.15 17.60 -12.39
N LYS A 321 10.69 16.45 -12.91
CA LYS A 321 9.37 16.33 -13.53
C LYS A 321 8.26 15.96 -12.54
N TYR A 322 8.57 15.16 -11.54
CA TYR A 322 7.56 14.47 -10.76
C TYR A 322 7.68 14.70 -9.25
N ALA A 323 8.85 15.13 -8.76
CA ALA A 323 9.04 15.32 -7.34
C ALA A 323 8.77 16.76 -6.92
N ARG A 324 8.43 16.91 -5.64
CA ARG A 324 8.26 18.21 -4.97
C ARG A 324 9.35 18.35 -3.91
N SER A 325 9.67 19.58 -3.51
CA SER A 325 10.63 19.77 -2.44
C SER A 325 10.09 19.22 -1.11
N ARG A 326 10.98 18.58 -0.31
CA ARG A 326 10.61 18.03 1.01
C ARG A 326 9.97 19.11 1.91
N SER A 327 10.47 20.33 1.86
CA SER A 327 9.95 21.43 2.68
C SER A 327 8.51 21.83 2.31
N GLU A 328 8.19 21.86 1.00
CA GLU A 328 6.82 22.13 0.54
C GLU A 328 5.85 21.03 0.93
N VAL A 329 6.26 19.76 0.72
CA VAL A 329 5.45 18.59 1.07
C VAL A 329 5.20 18.54 2.59
N SER A 330 6.24 18.74 3.40
CA SER A 330 6.08 18.75 4.86
C SER A 330 5.14 19.85 5.32
N LYS A 331 5.27 21.06 4.79
CA LYS A 331 4.37 22.18 5.08
C LYS A 331 2.92 21.90 4.67
N GLU A 332 2.71 21.31 3.50
CA GLU A 332 1.36 20.93 3.04
C GLU A 332 0.72 19.90 3.99
N ILE A 333 1.47 18.86 4.36
CA ILE A 333 0.99 17.85 5.28
C ILE A 333 0.68 18.48 6.65
N GLU A 334 1.55 19.33 7.15
CA GLU A 334 1.37 20.04 8.43
C GLU A 334 0.17 20.97 8.39
N SER A 335 0.03 21.81 7.36
CA SER A 335 -1.11 22.70 7.23
C SER A 335 -2.44 21.94 7.16
N ARG A 336 -2.49 20.85 6.41
CA ARG A 336 -3.67 20.00 6.32
C ARG A 336 -4.01 19.32 7.65
N THR A 337 -3.00 18.91 8.39
CA THR A 337 -3.20 18.23 9.67
C THR A 337 -3.36 19.18 10.85
N ASN A 338 -2.84 20.41 10.79
CA ASN A 338 -2.86 21.37 11.91
C ASN A 338 -3.88 22.51 11.74
N ASN A 339 -4.81 22.44 10.78
CA ASN A 339 -5.80 23.49 10.49
C ASN A 339 -6.78 23.76 11.65
N ASN A 340 -6.24 24.03 12.87
CA ASN A 340 -7.00 24.61 13.98
C ASN A 340 -7.15 26.14 13.86
N GLU A 341 -6.45 26.79 12.92
CA GLU A 341 -6.42 28.27 12.85
C GLU A 341 -7.59 28.90 12.04
N LEU A 342 -8.27 28.13 11.18
CA LEU A 342 -9.39 28.68 10.40
C LEU A 342 -10.71 28.82 11.18
N TYR A 343 -10.79 28.32 12.39
CA TYR A 343 -12.01 28.41 13.22
C TYR A 343 -12.01 29.57 14.25
N SER A 344 -10.89 30.29 14.41
CA SER A 344 -10.83 31.40 15.35
C SER A 344 -11.34 32.74 14.78
N THR A 345 -11.62 32.83 13.47
CA THR A 345 -11.96 34.11 12.83
C THR A 345 -13.42 34.27 12.37
N THR A 346 -14.25 33.20 12.43
CA THR A 346 -15.66 33.31 11.96
C THR A 346 -16.73 33.19 13.05
N SER A 347 -16.35 33.15 14.34
CA SER A 347 -17.34 33.09 15.44
C SER A 347 -17.34 34.33 16.32
N LYS A 348 -17.15 35.54 15.77
CA LYS A 348 -17.31 36.80 16.53
C LYS A 348 -18.62 37.54 16.31
N ASP A 349 -19.53 37.02 15.50
CA ASP A 349 -20.84 37.61 15.40
C ASP A 349 -21.93 36.55 15.67
N ASN A 350 -22.71 36.85 16.72
CA ASN A 350 -23.95 36.24 17.18
C ASN A 350 -23.89 34.89 17.92
N LEU A 351 -23.73 34.99 19.25
CA LEU A 351 -24.59 34.27 20.17
C LEU A 351 -24.51 34.89 21.58
N ILE A 352 -25.50 35.70 21.91
CA ILE A 352 -25.84 36.09 23.30
C ILE A 352 -26.44 34.81 23.93
N VAL A 353 -25.72 34.14 24.81
CA VAL A 353 -26.31 33.20 25.76
C VAL A 353 -25.66 33.34 27.12
N SER A 354 -26.50 33.69 28.04
CA SER A 354 -26.43 33.76 29.50
C SER A 354 -25.26 33.08 30.23
N ASN A 355 -24.58 33.89 31.06
CA ASN A 355 -23.71 33.52 32.14
C ASN A 355 -24.36 32.58 33.16
N ARG A 356 -23.75 31.41 33.38
CA ARG A 356 -23.74 30.71 34.67
C ARG A 356 -22.30 30.21 34.92
N PRO A 357 -21.73 30.44 36.10
CA PRO A 357 -20.39 29.99 36.43
C PRO A 357 -20.42 28.52 36.85
N ILE A 358 -19.58 27.66 36.23
CA ILE A 358 -19.25 26.36 36.77
C ILE A 358 -17.77 26.38 37.15
N ASN A 359 -17.53 26.31 38.45
CA ASN A 359 -16.23 26.03 39.05
C ASN A 359 -15.78 24.60 38.78
N GLY A 360 -14.50 24.42 38.49
CA GLY A 360 -13.88 23.10 38.59
C GLY A 360 -12.79 22.91 37.53
N GLY A 361 -11.52 23.12 37.95
CA GLY A 361 -10.37 22.96 37.08
C GLY A 361 -10.08 21.51 36.71
N SER A 362 -9.48 21.35 35.54
CA SER A 362 -8.30 20.50 35.32
C SER A 362 -7.77 20.71 33.90
N THR A 363 -6.53 21.09 33.84
CA THR A 363 -5.71 21.14 32.63
C THR A 363 -5.60 19.75 32.04
N GLY A 364 -6.31 19.50 30.94
CA GLY A 364 -6.19 18.26 30.18
C GLY A 364 -4.86 18.23 29.43
N SER A 365 -3.88 17.49 29.94
CA SER A 365 -2.75 17.08 29.12
C SER A 365 -3.27 16.17 28.00
N SER A 366 -2.81 16.40 26.77
CA SER A 366 -3.17 15.60 25.61
C SER A 366 -2.87 14.12 25.90
N PHE A 367 -3.74 13.23 25.46
CA PHE A 367 -3.55 11.77 25.56
C PHE A 367 -2.17 11.33 25.02
N LEU A 368 -1.70 12.00 24.00
CA LEU A 368 -0.38 11.77 23.41
C LEU A 368 0.75 12.11 24.39
N ASP A 369 0.63 13.21 25.13
CA ASP A 369 1.62 13.61 26.12
C ASP A 369 1.66 12.66 27.31
N SER A 370 0.49 12.17 27.74
CA SER A 370 0.41 11.15 28.81
C SER A 370 0.96 9.80 28.35
N TRP A 371 0.77 9.44 27.06
CA TRP A 371 1.29 8.21 26.48
C TRP A 371 2.81 8.27 26.27
N ILE A 372 3.34 9.39 25.77
CA ILE A 372 4.78 9.63 25.63
C ILE A 372 5.45 9.58 27.01
N LYS A 373 4.83 10.19 28.03
CA LYS A 373 5.34 10.18 29.41
C LYS A 373 5.39 8.76 29.99
N LYS A 374 4.33 7.99 29.82
CA LYS A 374 4.24 6.59 30.29
C LYS A 374 5.26 5.67 29.62
N ARG A 375 5.56 5.90 28.33
CA ARG A 375 6.56 5.12 27.58
C ARG A 375 8.00 5.50 27.98
N SER A 376 8.26 6.77 28.29
CA SER A 376 9.56 7.19 28.81
C SER A 376 9.84 6.65 30.22
N GLU A 377 8.80 6.48 31.06
CA GLU A 377 8.90 5.87 32.38
C GLU A 377 9.13 4.35 32.30
N LEU A 378 8.47 3.65 31.36
CA LEU A 378 8.71 2.22 31.12
C LEU A 378 10.13 1.94 30.61
N ALA A 379 10.64 2.81 29.73
CA ALA A 379 12.02 2.69 29.23
C ALA A 379 13.05 2.94 30.34
N LYS A 380 12.78 3.85 31.28
CA LYS A 380 13.65 4.07 32.45
C LYS A 380 13.64 2.92 33.46
N ASN A 381 12.53 2.20 33.57
CA ASN A 381 12.41 1.06 34.48
C ASN A 381 12.98 -0.24 33.92
N SER A 382 13.12 -0.38 32.61
CA SER A 382 13.81 -1.53 31.99
C SER A 382 15.34 -1.45 32.18
N PHE A 383 15.92 -0.25 32.20
CA PHE A 383 17.36 -0.05 32.47
C PHE A 383 17.76 -0.27 33.94
N LYS A 384 16.82 -0.26 34.88
CA LYS A 384 17.11 -0.49 36.32
C LYS A 384 17.00 -1.95 36.77
N ARG A 385 16.74 -2.89 35.88
CA ARG A 385 16.65 -4.33 36.20
C ARG A 385 17.85 -5.17 35.71
N GLU A 386 18.85 -4.52 35.11
CA GLU A 386 20.10 -5.17 34.68
C GLU A 386 21.35 -4.66 35.48
N GLU A 387 21.15 -4.06 36.65
CA GLU A 387 22.21 -3.87 37.66
C GLU A 387 21.81 -4.78 38.91
#